data_2b41b1f8feae99d1dfe6bb705527a57f
#
_entry.id   2b41b1f8feae99d1dfe6bb705527a57f
#
_cell.length_a   1.000
_cell.length_b   1.000
_cell.length_c   1.000
_cell.angle_alpha   90.00
_cell.angle_beta   90.00
_cell.angle_gamma   90.00
#
_symmetry.space_group_name_H-M   'P 1'
#
loop_
_entity.id
_entity.type
_entity.pdbx_description
1 polymer ?
#
loop_
_entity_poly.entity_id
_entity_poly.type
_entity_poly.pdbx_seq_one_letter_code
_entity_poly.pdbx_strand_id
1 'polypeptide(L)'
;MKFAYHPTMCPPDQYLPLAKAAEAIGFDTFTFPDSICYPQEGSDVYPYNDDGTRDFLDGVPFLEPFVAIPYLAAATEKIRFTTSVIKLAIRQPVIVAKQLSSLGVMIGDRFGFGVGISPWPEDFLASQIPWEKRGKRMDEMMEIVNGLMTGEYFGYDGEIFQMDPIKLCPVPDHHIPLLVGGHAKPALRRAARLGDGWISAGSSLQELTQMIDQIEEFRKDYGRENLPYEYHAMTE
;
A
#
# COMPACT_ATOMS: atom_id res chain seq x y z
N MET A 1 8.60 15.02 -13.09
CA MET A 1 9.05 14.05 -12.07
C MET A 1 8.64 14.59 -10.72
N LYS A 2 8.18 13.72 -9.82
CA LYS A 2 7.76 14.07 -8.45
C LYS A 2 8.73 13.42 -7.47
N PHE A 3 8.93 14.04 -6.31
CA PHE A 3 9.83 13.54 -5.29
C PHE A 3 9.06 13.13 -4.04
N ALA A 4 9.32 11.92 -3.54
CA ALA A 4 8.75 11.42 -2.31
C ALA A 4 9.81 11.34 -1.22
N TYR A 5 9.46 11.75 -0.01
CA TYR A 5 10.28 11.54 1.17
C TYR A 5 9.82 10.28 1.89
N HIS A 6 10.73 9.35 2.15
CA HIS A 6 10.46 8.11 2.85
C HIS A 6 11.15 8.11 4.23
N PRO A 7 10.44 8.40 5.33
CA PRO A 7 10.99 8.39 6.68
C PRO A 7 11.13 6.95 7.18
N THR A 8 12.22 6.30 6.81
CA THR A 8 12.47 4.93 7.25
C THR A 8 12.97 4.94 8.69
N MET A 9 12.33 4.13 9.54
CA MET A 9 12.82 3.78 10.90
C MET A 9 13.08 4.99 11.81
N CYS A 10 12.37 6.10 11.62
CA CYS A 10 12.55 7.26 12.46
C CYS A 10 11.74 7.17 13.78
N PRO A 11 12.22 7.81 14.87
CA PRO A 11 11.46 7.92 16.11
C PRO A 11 10.08 8.56 15.87
N PRO A 12 9.02 8.14 16.61
CA PRO A 12 7.65 8.63 16.40
C PRO A 12 7.49 10.15 16.51
N ASP A 13 8.27 10.81 17.35
CA ASP A 13 8.27 12.27 17.53
C ASP A 13 8.86 13.04 16.34
N GLN A 14 9.59 12.36 15.45
CA GLN A 14 10.18 12.97 14.26
C GLN A 14 9.23 13.03 13.06
N TYR A 15 8.18 12.23 13.03
CA TYR A 15 7.26 12.19 11.86
C TYR A 15 6.63 13.55 11.56
N LEU A 16 6.13 14.27 12.56
CA LEU A 16 5.51 15.57 12.36
C LEU A 16 6.50 16.66 11.91
N PRO A 17 7.66 16.84 12.56
CA PRO A 17 8.69 17.77 12.08
C PRO A 17 9.14 17.45 10.65
N LEU A 18 9.36 16.18 10.34
CA LEU A 18 9.80 15.73 9.00
C LEU A 18 8.73 15.98 7.92
N ALA A 19 7.45 15.69 8.21
CA ALA A 19 6.38 15.95 7.26
C ALA A 19 6.27 17.44 6.92
N LYS A 20 6.35 18.31 7.94
CA LYS A 20 6.35 19.77 7.74
C LYS A 20 7.59 20.27 6.98
N ALA A 21 8.76 19.73 7.30
CA ALA A 21 10.00 20.09 6.61
C ALA A 21 9.96 19.63 5.15
N ALA A 22 9.50 18.40 4.87
CA ALA A 22 9.35 17.87 3.52
C ALA A 22 8.40 18.74 2.68
N GLU A 23 7.26 19.13 3.25
CA GLU A 23 6.34 20.04 2.59
C GLU A 23 6.98 21.40 2.31
N ALA A 24 7.67 21.99 3.29
CA ALA A 24 8.28 23.32 3.19
C ALA A 24 9.38 23.40 2.12
N ILE A 25 10.12 22.32 1.90
CA ILE A 25 11.18 22.25 0.88
C ILE A 25 10.70 21.71 -0.46
N GLY A 26 9.40 21.38 -0.58
CA GLY A 26 8.76 21.08 -1.86
C GLY A 26 8.75 19.61 -2.28
N PHE A 27 8.83 18.66 -1.34
CA PHE A 27 8.50 17.27 -1.66
C PHE A 27 7.02 17.14 -2.01
N ASP A 28 6.72 16.35 -3.04
CA ASP A 28 5.34 16.09 -3.48
C ASP A 28 4.63 15.10 -2.55
N THR A 29 5.36 14.13 -2.01
CA THR A 29 4.78 13.02 -1.24
C THR A 29 5.63 12.68 -0.02
N PHE A 30 4.94 12.32 1.06
CA PHE A 30 5.50 11.69 2.25
C PHE A 30 4.99 10.25 2.31
N THR A 31 5.89 9.27 2.28
CA THR A 31 5.50 7.85 2.26
C THR A 31 5.49 7.26 3.66
N PHE A 32 4.69 6.23 3.87
CA PHE A 32 4.48 5.61 5.17
C PHE A 32 4.64 4.10 5.11
N PRO A 33 5.65 3.51 5.79
CA PRO A 33 5.81 2.07 5.88
C PRO A 33 4.77 1.44 6.82
N ASP A 34 4.55 0.13 6.68
CA ASP A 34 3.65 -0.65 7.54
C ASP A 34 4.37 -1.88 8.11
N SER A 35 4.36 -2.00 9.43
CA SER A 35 4.73 -3.21 10.14
C SER A 35 3.83 -3.37 11.36
N ILE A 36 3.22 -4.56 11.52
CA ILE A 36 2.22 -4.77 12.59
C ILE A 36 2.84 -5.32 13.88
N CYS A 37 3.94 -6.05 13.76
CA CYS A 37 4.62 -6.68 14.89
C CYS A 37 6.03 -7.12 14.51
N TYR A 38 6.83 -7.40 15.54
CA TYR A 38 8.09 -8.13 15.46
C TYR A 38 7.98 -9.41 16.27
N PRO A 39 8.14 -10.61 15.70
CA PRO A 39 8.05 -11.88 16.42
C PRO A 39 9.32 -12.14 17.20
N GLN A 40 9.21 -12.89 18.30
CA GLN A 40 10.36 -13.35 19.06
C GLN A 40 11.23 -14.31 18.23
N GLU A 41 10.61 -15.15 17.43
CA GLU A 41 11.29 -16.05 16.48
C GLU A 41 10.71 -15.76 15.10
N GLY A 42 11.57 -15.37 14.15
CA GLY A 42 11.21 -15.02 12.78
C GLY A 42 11.77 -16.00 11.77
N SER A 43 11.14 -16.07 10.60
CA SER A 43 11.67 -16.78 9.44
C SER A 43 12.59 -15.87 8.62
N ASP A 44 13.69 -16.44 8.11
CA ASP A 44 14.66 -15.75 7.26
C ASP A 44 14.19 -15.83 5.79
N VAL A 45 13.12 -15.09 5.48
CA VAL A 45 12.46 -15.11 4.16
C VAL A 45 12.32 -13.73 3.53
N TYR A 46 12.99 -12.70 4.09
CA TYR A 46 12.90 -11.34 3.55
C TYR A 46 13.60 -11.26 2.19
N PRO A 47 12.89 -10.88 1.12
CA PRO A 47 13.41 -11.01 -0.24
C PRO A 47 14.30 -9.83 -0.69
N TYR A 48 14.53 -8.83 0.16
CA TYR A 48 15.22 -7.59 -0.21
C TYR A 48 16.55 -7.37 0.53
N ASN A 49 17.06 -8.40 1.22
CA ASN A 49 18.43 -8.44 1.76
C ASN A 49 19.05 -9.81 1.51
N ASP A 50 20.39 -9.89 1.63
CA ASP A 50 21.16 -11.08 1.24
C ASP A 50 20.96 -12.27 2.20
N ASP A 51 20.72 -12.01 3.47
CA ASP A 51 20.59 -13.04 4.52
C ASP A 51 19.14 -13.46 4.81
N GLY A 52 18.17 -12.75 4.23
CA GLY A 52 16.75 -13.03 4.42
C GLY A 52 16.21 -12.64 5.81
N THR A 53 17.05 -12.11 6.72
CA THR A 53 16.65 -11.78 8.09
C THR A 53 15.82 -10.49 8.14
N ARG A 54 15.20 -10.24 9.28
CA ARG A 54 14.55 -8.99 9.60
C ARG A 54 15.00 -8.39 10.93
N ASP A 55 16.20 -8.77 11.38
CA ASP A 55 16.75 -8.30 12.65
C ASP A 55 16.90 -6.79 12.73
N PHE A 56 17.08 -6.13 11.57
CA PHE A 56 17.12 -4.68 11.44
C PHE A 56 15.79 -4.00 11.84
N LEU A 57 14.69 -4.75 12.01
CA LEU A 57 13.39 -4.24 12.46
C LEU A 57 13.17 -4.41 13.97
N ASP A 58 14.06 -5.09 14.69
CA ASP A 58 13.89 -5.30 16.13
C ASP A 58 13.94 -3.98 16.88
N GLY A 59 12.90 -3.72 17.67
CA GLY A 59 12.75 -2.48 18.42
C GLY A 59 12.51 -1.22 17.58
N VAL A 60 12.42 -1.33 16.25
CA VAL A 60 12.10 -0.20 15.37
C VAL A 60 10.63 0.20 15.51
N PRO A 61 10.32 1.47 15.80
CA PRO A 61 8.95 1.91 15.94
C PRO A 61 8.28 2.08 14.56
N PHE A 62 7.16 1.38 14.38
CA PHE A 62 6.26 1.58 13.25
C PHE A 62 4.91 2.10 13.77
N LEU A 63 4.54 3.29 13.34
CA LEU A 63 3.20 3.79 13.61
C LEU A 63 2.22 3.18 12.61
N GLU A 64 1.02 2.85 13.08
CA GLU A 64 -0.04 2.35 12.20
C GLU A 64 -0.46 3.47 11.22
N PRO A 65 -0.43 3.22 9.89
CA PRO A 65 -0.58 4.28 8.89
C PRO A 65 -1.92 5.01 8.92
N PHE A 66 -3.04 4.29 9.15
CA PHE A 66 -4.37 4.92 9.23
C PHE A 66 -4.59 5.75 10.49
N VAL A 67 -3.71 5.61 11.49
CA VAL A 67 -3.70 6.45 12.70
C VAL A 67 -2.78 7.64 12.51
N ALA A 68 -1.58 7.42 11.96
CA ALA A 68 -0.55 8.43 11.85
C ALA A 68 -0.79 9.43 10.71
N ILE A 69 -1.24 8.97 9.54
CA ILE A 69 -1.47 9.84 8.37
C ILE A 69 -2.49 10.95 8.66
N PRO A 70 -3.68 10.69 9.25
CA PRO A 70 -4.61 11.76 9.61
C PRO A 70 -4.01 12.83 10.52
N TYR A 71 -3.18 12.40 11.49
CA TYR A 71 -2.49 13.32 12.40
C TYR A 71 -1.52 14.25 11.65
N LEU A 72 -0.73 13.70 10.74
CA LEU A 72 0.22 14.49 9.95
C LEU A 72 -0.50 15.37 8.92
N ALA A 73 -1.55 14.85 8.29
CA ALA A 73 -2.32 15.58 7.29
C ALA A 73 -3.07 16.79 7.86
N ALA A 74 -3.51 16.71 9.13
CA ALA A 74 -4.11 17.84 9.84
C ALA A 74 -3.13 18.98 10.12
N ALA A 75 -1.82 18.71 10.07
CA ALA A 75 -0.75 19.66 10.35
C ALA A 75 0.04 20.11 9.10
N THR A 76 -0.40 19.69 7.90
CA THR A 76 0.17 19.99 6.59
C THR A 76 -0.94 20.39 5.61
N GLU A 77 -0.60 21.08 4.53
CA GLU A 77 -1.61 21.64 3.61
C GLU A 77 -1.59 21.02 2.21
N LYS A 78 -0.41 20.65 1.70
CA LYS A 78 -0.19 20.31 0.28
C LYS A 78 0.41 18.93 0.06
N ILE A 79 1.30 18.48 0.96
CA ILE A 79 2.02 17.23 0.78
C ILE A 79 1.05 16.06 0.75
N ARG A 80 1.21 15.18 -0.26
CA ARG A 80 0.46 13.92 -0.38
C ARG A 80 1.04 12.89 0.55
N PHE A 81 0.22 12.00 1.06
CA PHE A 81 0.63 10.83 1.83
C PHE A 81 0.40 9.56 1.02
N THR A 82 1.37 8.64 1.05
CA THR A 82 1.22 7.35 0.37
C THR A 82 1.72 6.24 1.28
N THR A 83 0.93 5.20 1.47
CA THR A 83 1.43 4.01 2.16
C THR A 83 2.39 3.24 1.26
N SER A 84 3.52 2.78 1.80
CA SER A 84 4.58 2.12 1.03
C SER A 84 5.16 0.92 1.80
N VAL A 85 4.44 -0.14 1.90
CA VAL A 85 3.05 -0.44 1.50
C VAL A 85 2.28 -1.04 2.68
N ILE A 86 0.95 -0.84 2.73
CA ILE A 86 0.09 -1.57 3.66
C ILE A 86 0.12 -3.08 3.34
N LYS A 87 0.33 -3.91 4.36
CA LYS A 87 0.21 -5.37 4.27
C LYS A 87 -1.27 -5.74 4.18
N LEU A 88 -1.86 -5.62 2.97
CA LEU A 88 -3.31 -5.70 2.79
C LEU A 88 -3.87 -7.07 3.15
N ALA A 89 -3.20 -8.15 2.73
CA ALA A 89 -3.72 -9.51 2.86
C ALA A 89 -3.93 -10.01 4.32
N ILE A 90 -3.37 -9.30 5.31
CA ILE A 90 -3.54 -9.62 6.74
C ILE A 90 -4.65 -8.79 7.43
N ARG A 91 -5.41 -8.01 6.67
CA ARG A 91 -6.45 -7.11 7.18
C ARG A 91 -7.86 -7.59 6.78
N GLN A 92 -8.89 -6.89 7.24
CA GLN A 92 -10.28 -7.13 6.86
C GLN A 92 -10.73 -6.11 5.80
N PRO A 93 -11.25 -6.53 4.64
CA PRO A 93 -11.49 -5.65 3.50
C PRO A 93 -12.48 -4.53 3.78
N VAL A 94 -13.59 -4.82 4.48
CA VAL A 94 -14.61 -3.81 4.81
C VAL A 94 -14.07 -2.76 5.78
N ILE A 95 -13.26 -3.17 6.76
CA ILE A 95 -12.64 -2.23 7.71
C ILE A 95 -11.63 -1.34 6.98
N VAL A 96 -10.79 -1.92 6.12
CA VAL A 96 -9.84 -1.15 5.30
C VAL A 96 -10.58 -0.16 4.38
N ALA A 97 -11.63 -0.61 3.68
CA ALA A 97 -12.43 0.28 2.84
C ALA A 97 -13.04 1.44 3.66
N LYS A 98 -13.50 1.17 4.90
CA LYS A 98 -14.01 2.21 5.79
C LYS A 98 -12.94 3.19 6.27
N GLN A 99 -11.73 2.71 6.56
CA GLN A 99 -10.59 3.55 6.90
C GLN A 99 -10.21 4.47 5.73
N LEU A 100 -10.11 3.91 4.52
CA LEU A 100 -9.84 4.66 3.29
C LEU A 100 -10.90 5.72 2.99
N SER A 101 -12.15 5.32 3.07
CA SER A 101 -13.30 6.19 2.86
C SER A 101 -13.24 7.40 3.80
N SER A 102 -13.03 7.15 5.09
CA SER A 102 -12.91 8.21 6.09
C SER A 102 -11.70 9.11 5.85
N LEU A 103 -10.54 8.51 5.57
CA LEU A 103 -9.30 9.24 5.30
C LEU A 103 -9.45 10.13 4.05
N GLY A 104 -9.96 9.59 2.94
CA GLY A 104 -10.18 10.36 1.71
C GLY A 104 -11.08 11.56 1.91
N VAL A 105 -12.18 11.39 2.67
CA VAL A 105 -13.07 12.54 3.00
C VAL A 105 -12.38 13.58 3.87
N MET A 106 -11.50 13.15 4.80
CA MET A 106 -10.84 14.06 5.74
C MET A 106 -9.69 14.85 5.12
N ILE A 107 -8.92 14.26 4.21
CA ILE A 107 -7.69 14.87 3.68
C ILE A 107 -7.73 15.18 2.19
N GLY A 108 -8.86 14.89 1.52
CA GLY A 108 -9.04 15.13 0.09
C GLY A 108 -8.14 14.23 -0.77
N ASP A 109 -7.74 14.73 -1.92
CA ASP A 109 -6.94 14.04 -2.94
C ASP A 109 -5.46 13.82 -2.57
N ARG A 110 -5.09 14.18 -1.33
CA ARG A 110 -3.72 14.04 -0.80
C ARG A 110 -3.36 12.63 -0.34
N PHE A 111 -4.08 11.59 -0.78
CA PHE A 111 -3.78 10.22 -0.38
C PHE A 111 -3.54 9.31 -1.58
N GLY A 112 -2.58 8.39 -1.44
CA GLY A 112 -2.34 7.25 -2.32
C GLY A 112 -2.29 5.96 -1.50
N PHE A 113 -3.08 4.97 -1.89
CA PHE A 113 -3.18 3.71 -1.17
C PHE A 113 -2.22 2.67 -1.74
N GLY A 114 -1.01 2.64 -1.19
CA GLY A 114 -0.01 1.63 -1.53
C GLY A 114 -0.22 0.34 -0.74
N VAL A 115 -0.31 -0.80 -1.43
CA VAL A 115 -0.63 -2.10 -0.85
C VAL A 115 0.32 -3.19 -1.31
N GLY A 116 0.57 -4.17 -0.46
CA GLY A 116 1.40 -5.33 -0.77
C GLY A 116 1.00 -6.56 0.03
N ILE A 117 1.64 -7.68 -0.32
CA ILE A 117 1.56 -8.91 0.48
C ILE A 117 2.73 -8.88 1.45
N SER A 118 2.48 -9.14 2.74
CA SER A 118 3.59 -9.33 3.67
C SER A 118 4.47 -10.51 3.20
N PRO A 119 5.80 -10.37 3.23
CA PRO A 119 6.71 -11.47 2.95
C PRO A 119 6.79 -12.48 4.11
N TRP A 120 6.29 -12.11 5.32
CA TRP A 120 6.46 -12.91 6.53
C TRP A 120 5.23 -13.72 6.91
N PRO A 121 5.38 -15.05 7.08
CA PRO A 121 4.31 -15.92 7.57
C PRO A 121 3.79 -15.52 8.95
N GLU A 122 4.67 -14.98 9.81
CA GLU A 122 4.34 -14.57 11.18
C GLU A 122 3.31 -13.44 11.24
N ASP A 123 3.29 -12.55 10.25
CA ASP A 123 2.26 -11.51 10.16
C ASP A 123 0.87 -12.14 9.96
N PHE A 124 0.79 -13.19 9.15
CA PHE A 124 -0.44 -13.94 8.92
C PHE A 124 -0.85 -14.72 10.16
N LEU A 125 0.10 -15.35 10.85
CA LEU A 125 -0.15 -16.09 12.09
C LEU A 125 -0.66 -15.13 13.19
N ALA A 126 0.00 -13.99 13.39
CA ALA A 126 -0.42 -12.97 14.36
C ALA A 126 -1.81 -12.40 14.06
N SER A 127 -2.15 -12.31 12.80
CA SER A 127 -3.46 -11.83 12.33
C SER A 127 -4.54 -12.93 12.27
N GLN A 128 -4.21 -14.18 12.62
CA GLN A 128 -5.11 -15.33 12.53
C GLN A 128 -5.65 -15.56 11.10
N ILE A 129 -4.81 -15.35 10.10
CA ILE A 129 -5.15 -15.46 8.68
C ILE A 129 -4.27 -16.54 8.05
N PRO A 130 -4.83 -17.46 7.24
CA PRO A 130 -4.05 -18.47 6.54
C PRO A 130 -3.00 -17.84 5.61
N TRP A 131 -1.79 -18.40 5.63
CA TRP A 131 -0.71 -18.02 4.70
C TRP A 131 -1.01 -18.42 3.25
N GLU A 132 -1.71 -19.53 3.09
CA GLU A 132 -2.08 -20.10 1.80
C GLU A 132 -3.03 -19.14 1.07
N LYS A 133 -2.93 -19.13 -0.24
CA LYS A 133 -3.76 -18.29 -1.13
C LYS A 133 -3.71 -16.78 -0.82
N ARG A 134 -2.69 -16.29 -0.09
CA ARG A 134 -2.56 -14.87 0.26
C ARG A 134 -2.59 -13.91 -0.95
N GLY A 135 -2.07 -14.37 -2.11
CA GLY A 135 -2.16 -13.61 -3.35
C GLY A 135 -3.59 -13.46 -3.84
N LYS A 136 -4.37 -14.56 -3.85
CA LYS A 136 -5.78 -14.55 -4.22
C LYS A 136 -6.60 -13.70 -3.22
N ARG A 137 -6.31 -13.85 -1.92
CA ARG A 137 -6.92 -13.04 -0.87
C ARG A 137 -6.69 -11.55 -1.11
N MET A 138 -5.47 -11.13 -1.45
CA MET A 138 -5.18 -9.74 -1.76
C MET A 138 -5.94 -9.26 -3.00
N ASP A 139 -6.03 -10.09 -4.06
CA ASP A 139 -6.79 -9.75 -5.27
C ASP A 139 -8.25 -9.47 -4.94
N GLU A 140 -8.91 -10.36 -4.21
CA GLU A 140 -10.31 -10.18 -3.80
C GLU A 140 -10.49 -8.97 -2.88
N MET A 141 -9.55 -8.72 -1.96
CA MET A 141 -9.61 -7.54 -1.11
C MET A 141 -9.51 -6.23 -1.90
N MET A 142 -8.66 -6.17 -2.93
CA MET A 142 -8.56 -5.00 -3.80
C MET A 142 -9.87 -4.76 -4.56
N GLU A 143 -10.49 -5.83 -5.08
CA GLU A 143 -11.78 -5.77 -5.76
C GLU A 143 -12.90 -5.29 -4.81
N ILE A 144 -12.93 -5.83 -3.58
CA ILE A 144 -13.91 -5.41 -2.55
C ILE A 144 -13.71 -3.95 -2.15
N VAL A 145 -12.48 -3.53 -1.89
CA VAL A 145 -12.19 -2.14 -1.54
C VAL A 145 -12.63 -1.20 -2.65
N ASN A 146 -12.25 -1.47 -3.90
CA ASN A 146 -12.65 -0.65 -5.05
C ASN A 146 -14.18 -0.60 -5.22
N GLY A 147 -14.86 -1.74 -5.08
CA GLY A 147 -16.32 -1.81 -5.18
C GLY A 147 -17.03 -0.99 -4.09
N LEU A 148 -16.57 -1.09 -2.85
CA LEU A 148 -17.15 -0.35 -1.72
C LEU A 148 -16.87 1.17 -1.80
N MET A 149 -15.74 1.57 -2.38
CA MET A 149 -15.38 2.98 -2.53
C MET A 149 -16.24 3.72 -3.58
N THR A 150 -17.06 3.02 -4.36
CA THR A 150 -18.04 3.64 -5.26
C THR A 150 -19.17 4.37 -4.51
N GLY A 151 -19.41 4.00 -3.25
CA GLY A 151 -20.53 4.53 -2.47
C GLY A 151 -21.89 3.92 -2.85
N GLU A 152 -21.94 2.94 -3.73
CA GLU A 152 -23.14 2.19 -4.08
C GLU A 152 -23.23 0.86 -3.30
N TYR A 153 -24.38 0.19 -3.36
CA TYR A 153 -24.49 -1.14 -2.80
C TYR A 153 -23.61 -2.10 -3.58
N PHE A 154 -22.68 -2.75 -2.88
CA PHE A 154 -21.72 -3.68 -3.43
C PHE A 154 -21.70 -4.98 -2.64
N GLY A 155 -21.92 -6.09 -3.30
CA GLY A 155 -21.74 -7.45 -2.79
C GLY A 155 -20.58 -8.13 -3.48
N TYR A 156 -20.07 -9.20 -2.89
CA TYR A 156 -18.93 -9.94 -3.44
C TYR A 156 -19.11 -11.45 -3.23
N ASP A 157 -18.90 -12.24 -4.27
CA ASP A 157 -18.94 -13.70 -4.22
C ASP A 157 -17.65 -14.28 -4.81
N GLY A 158 -16.61 -14.32 -3.94
CA GLY A 158 -15.28 -14.81 -4.26
C GLY A 158 -14.99 -16.17 -3.65
N GLU A 159 -13.78 -16.63 -3.87
CA GLU A 159 -13.29 -17.90 -3.30
C GLU A 159 -12.99 -17.77 -1.80
N ILE A 160 -12.54 -16.61 -1.35
CA ILE A 160 -12.11 -16.33 0.03
C ILE A 160 -13.12 -15.48 0.77
N PHE A 161 -13.69 -14.50 0.10
CA PHE A 161 -14.69 -13.61 0.67
C PHE A 161 -16.05 -13.78 0.00
N GLN A 162 -17.07 -13.86 0.85
CA GLN A 162 -18.48 -13.79 0.43
C GLN A 162 -19.15 -12.70 1.26
N MET A 163 -19.82 -11.77 0.61
CA MET A 163 -20.39 -10.59 1.26
C MET A 163 -21.70 -10.20 0.58
N ASP A 164 -22.76 -10.13 1.36
CA ASP A 164 -24.01 -9.53 0.91
C ASP A 164 -23.83 -8.06 0.55
N PRO A 165 -24.68 -7.50 -0.33
CA PRO A 165 -24.54 -6.10 -0.72
C PRO A 165 -24.62 -5.15 0.46
N ILE A 166 -23.54 -4.40 0.69
CA ILE A 166 -23.44 -3.32 1.69
C ILE A 166 -23.03 -2.02 1.02
N LYS A 167 -23.22 -0.90 1.73
CA LYS A 167 -22.85 0.43 1.24
C LYS A 167 -22.03 1.16 2.29
N LEU A 168 -20.97 1.84 1.86
CA LEU A 168 -20.20 2.74 2.73
C LEU A 168 -20.75 4.16 2.68
N CYS A 169 -20.72 4.84 3.82
CA CYS A 169 -21.01 6.26 3.94
C CYS A 169 -20.18 6.84 5.11
N PRO A 170 -19.49 7.99 4.92
CA PRO A 170 -19.30 8.68 3.64
C PRO A 170 -18.32 7.94 2.72
N VAL A 171 -18.27 8.34 1.44
CA VAL A 171 -17.17 8.03 0.52
C VAL A 171 -16.65 9.36 -0.06
N PRO A 172 -15.34 9.47 -0.40
CA PRO A 172 -14.82 10.67 -1.06
C PRO A 172 -15.42 10.85 -2.46
N ASP A 173 -15.48 12.08 -2.92
CA ASP A 173 -15.94 12.46 -4.26
C ASP A 173 -14.84 12.36 -5.33
N HIS A 174 -13.67 11.90 -4.95
CA HIS A 174 -12.51 11.69 -5.81
C HIS A 174 -11.98 10.26 -5.68
N HIS A 175 -11.25 9.82 -6.69
CA HIS A 175 -10.60 8.51 -6.68
C HIS A 175 -9.33 8.52 -5.83
N ILE A 176 -9.17 7.51 -4.96
CA ILE A 176 -7.93 7.25 -4.23
C ILE A 176 -7.12 6.24 -5.05
N PRO A 177 -5.95 6.62 -5.61
CA PRO A 177 -5.15 5.71 -6.41
C PRO A 177 -4.67 4.50 -5.60
N LEU A 178 -4.91 3.31 -6.13
CA LEU A 178 -4.48 2.03 -5.56
C LEU A 178 -3.15 1.62 -6.19
N LEU A 179 -2.09 1.65 -5.41
CA LEU A 179 -0.73 1.39 -5.85
C LEU A 179 -0.26 0.02 -5.32
N VAL A 180 0.27 -0.83 -6.18
CA VAL A 180 0.63 -2.20 -5.79
C VAL A 180 2.14 -2.34 -5.66
N GLY A 181 2.61 -2.82 -4.51
CA GLY A 181 4.01 -3.12 -4.26
C GLY A 181 4.39 -4.56 -4.61
N GLY A 182 5.68 -4.76 -4.89
CA GLY A 182 6.31 -6.06 -5.08
C GLY A 182 6.88 -6.28 -6.48
N HIS A 183 7.93 -7.12 -6.55
CA HIS A 183 8.74 -7.36 -7.75
C HIS A 183 8.42 -8.68 -8.46
N ALA A 184 7.83 -9.65 -7.75
CA ALA A 184 7.49 -10.93 -8.33
C ALA A 184 6.44 -10.80 -9.45
N LYS A 185 6.57 -11.58 -10.51
CA LYS A 185 5.66 -11.56 -11.66
C LYS A 185 4.16 -11.56 -11.32
N PRO A 186 3.67 -12.31 -10.30
CA PRO A 186 2.27 -12.20 -9.87
C PRO A 186 1.91 -10.81 -9.30
N ALA A 187 2.85 -10.11 -8.63
CA ALA A 187 2.62 -8.76 -8.12
C ALA A 187 2.56 -7.74 -9.26
N LEU A 188 3.45 -7.84 -10.26
CA LEU A 188 3.44 -6.99 -11.45
C LEU A 188 2.14 -7.16 -12.26
N ARG A 189 1.66 -8.42 -12.41
CA ARG A 189 0.36 -8.68 -13.05
C ARG A 189 -0.80 -8.10 -12.28
N ARG A 190 -0.78 -8.19 -10.95
CA ARG A 190 -1.80 -7.57 -10.07
C ARG A 190 -1.81 -6.07 -10.22
N ALA A 191 -0.62 -5.43 -10.21
CA ALA A 191 -0.47 -4.00 -10.42
C ALA A 191 -1.08 -3.56 -11.75
N ALA A 192 -0.80 -4.27 -12.83
CA ALA A 192 -1.34 -3.99 -14.14
C ALA A 192 -2.86 -4.19 -14.24
N ARG A 193 -3.40 -5.23 -13.58
CA ARG A 193 -4.81 -5.61 -13.67
C ARG A 193 -5.72 -4.79 -12.78
N LEU A 194 -5.33 -4.54 -11.53
CA LEU A 194 -6.19 -3.99 -10.47
C LEU A 194 -5.71 -2.64 -9.94
N GLY A 195 -4.44 -2.30 -10.15
CA GLY A 195 -3.85 -1.07 -9.62
C GLY A 195 -3.97 0.13 -10.56
N ASP A 196 -3.80 1.29 -9.96
CA ASP A 196 -3.62 2.58 -10.64
C ASP A 196 -2.15 2.99 -10.64
N GLY A 197 -1.28 2.15 -10.10
CA GLY A 197 0.15 2.33 -10.08
C GLY A 197 0.90 1.17 -9.44
N TRP A 198 2.22 1.31 -9.47
CA TRP A 198 3.14 0.32 -8.91
C TRP A 198 4.21 1.02 -8.06
N ILE A 199 4.59 0.37 -6.95
CA ILE A 199 5.66 0.82 -6.04
C ILE A 199 6.77 -0.22 -6.05
N SER A 200 7.98 0.17 -6.46
CA SER A 200 9.17 -0.68 -6.30
C SER A 200 9.72 -0.57 -4.87
N ALA A 201 10.31 -1.65 -4.38
CA ALA A 201 11.36 -1.58 -3.37
C ALA A 201 12.69 -1.19 -4.04
N GLY A 202 13.78 -1.09 -3.26
CA GLY A 202 15.12 -0.83 -3.82
C GLY A 202 15.45 -1.78 -4.98
N SER A 203 15.89 -1.22 -6.10
CA SER A 203 16.22 -1.95 -7.32
C SER A 203 17.23 -1.16 -8.13
N SER A 204 18.08 -1.85 -8.86
CA SER A 204 18.92 -1.24 -9.88
C SER A 204 18.06 -0.61 -10.99
N LEU A 205 18.58 0.39 -11.67
CA LEU A 205 17.88 1.04 -12.79
C LEU A 205 17.51 0.04 -13.91
N GLN A 206 18.34 -0.97 -14.12
CA GLN A 206 18.09 -2.02 -15.13
C GLN A 206 16.88 -2.89 -14.73
N GLU A 207 16.83 -3.36 -13.50
CA GLU A 207 15.72 -4.15 -12.98
C GLU A 207 14.41 -3.35 -12.96
N LEU A 208 14.47 -2.09 -12.54
CA LEU A 208 13.34 -1.18 -12.57
C LEU A 208 12.75 -1.05 -13.97
N THR A 209 13.61 -0.83 -14.98
CA THR A 209 13.18 -0.73 -16.38
C THR A 209 12.51 -2.02 -16.85
N GLN A 210 13.10 -3.19 -16.56
CA GLN A 210 12.53 -4.48 -16.93
C GLN A 210 11.16 -4.73 -16.28
N MET A 211 10.98 -4.36 -15.03
CA MET A 211 9.69 -4.51 -14.34
C MET A 211 8.63 -3.56 -14.89
N ILE A 212 9.01 -2.32 -15.23
CA ILE A 212 8.10 -1.36 -15.87
C ILE A 212 7.65 -1.89 -17.25
N ASP A 213 8.58 -2.39 -18.07
CA ASP A 213 8.25 -2.96 -19.39
C ASP A 213 7.27 -4.14 -19.25
N GLN A 214 7.49 -5.03 -18.28
CA GLN A 214 6.59 -6.13 -18.00
C GLN A 214 5.19 -5.65 -17.55
N ILE A 215 5.11 -4.62 -16.70
CA ILE A 215 3.84 -4.04 -16.29
C ILE A 215 3.11 -3.47 -17.50
N GLU A 216 3.79 -2.74 -18.38
CA GLU A 216 3.18 -2.16 -19.58
C GLU A 216 2.68 -3.23 -20.56
N GLU A 217 3.38 -4.36 -20.70
CA GLU A 217 2.88 -5.52 -21.47
C GLU A 217 1.60 -6.08 -20.83
N PHE A 218 1.61 -6.32 -19.52
CA PHE A 218 0.40 -6.83 -18.83
C PHE A 218 -0.76 -5.83 -18.87
N ARG A 219 -0.51 -4.52 -18.82
CA ARG A 219 -1.56 -3.50 -18.95
C ARG A 219 -2.23 -3.57 -20.33
N LYS A 220 -1.48 -3.84 -21.39
CA LYS A 220 -2.03 -4.08 -22.74
C LYS A 220 -2.90 -5.34 -22.77
N ASP A 221 -2.42 -6.44 -22.15
CA ASP A 221 -3.19 -7.69 -22.07
C ASP A 221 -4.56 -7.50 -21.38
N TYR A 222 -4.63 -6.55 -20.44
CA TYR A 222 -5.87 -6.20 -19.70
C TYR A 222 -6.63 -5.00 -20.29
N GLY A 223 -6.19 -4.42 -21.41
CA GLY A 223 -6.82 -3.26 -22.06
C GLY A 223 -6.76 -1.99 -21.20
N ARG A 224 -5.71 -1.84 -20.37
CA ARG A 224 -5.54 -0.73 -19.42
C ARG A 224 -4.39 0.22 -19.80
N GLU A 225 -3.76 0.05 -20.94
CA GLU A 225 -2.60 0.83 -21.39
C GLU A 225 -2.87 2.33 -21.50
N ASN A 226 -4.11 2.72 -21.75
CA ASN A 226 -4.51 4.12 -21.91
C ASN A 226 -5.05 4.77 -20.61
N LEU A 227 -5.15 4.02 -19.52
CA LEU A 227 -5.58 4.56 -18.24
C LEU A 227 -4.41 5.29 -17.55
N PRO A 228 -4.67 6.36 -16.75
CA PRO A 228 -3.64 6.95 -15.90
C PRO A 228 -2.95 5.89 -15.04
N TYR A 229 -1.64 6.03 -14.85
CA TYR A 229 -0.87 5.08 -14.06
C TYR A 229 0.34 5.75 -13.40
N GLU A 230 0.61 5.43 -12.14
CA GLU A 230 1.72 5.99 -11.38
C GLU A 230 2.84 4.95 -11.20
N TYR A 231 4.09 5.36 -11.41
CA TYR A 231 5.28 4.58 -11.07
C TYR A 231 6.01 5.25 -9.92
N HIS A 232 6.12 4.54 -8.79
CA HIS A 232 6.88 4.99 -7.63
C HIS A 232 8.14 4.14 -7.52
N ALA A 233 9.28 4.73 -7.80
CA ALA A 233 10.58 4.08 -7.70
C ALA A 233 11.26 4.49 -6.40
N MET A 234 11.68 3.49 -5.63
CA MET A 234 12.63 3.67 -4.54
C MET A 234 14.02 3.38 -5.12
N THR A 235 14.87 4.40 -5.13
CA THR A 235 16.28 4.29 -5.54
C THR A 235 17.16 4.31 -4.31
N GLU A 236 18.22 3.52 -4.31
CA GLU A 236 19.30 3.59 -3.35
C GLU A 236 20.17 4.84 -3.58
#